data_079c0eb1368e72d81f991238756730a9
#
_entry.id   079c0eb1368e72d81f991238756730a9
#
_cell.length_a   1.000
_cell.length_b   1.000
_cell.length_c   1.000
_cell.angle_alpha   90.00
_cell.angle_beta   90.00
_cell.angle_gamma   90.00
#
_symmetry.space_group_name_H-M   'P 1'
#
loop_
_entity.id
_entity.type
_entity.pdbx_description
1 polymer ?
#
loop_
_entity_poly.entity_id
_entity_poly.type
_entity_poly.pdbx_seq_one_letter_code
_entity_poly.pdbx_strand_id
1 'polypeptide(L)'
;MLIVKKLITTVLCSAVAGLTIFSAPKIAGQTYAQSQYAYTTVSTQSSNISYADEIDEMVETGTFDSSSLTKEQIALINKKYGEDPQAIQELQKKSDSIKNPSLASIDTSIYAHDAQFKGYDIINGIDISRWQGNIDWKKVKADGINFALIRVALRTTESGVLEADALYKENIEGALAAGLDVGVYVYSQAITTAEARAEANYTMKLIKGYNIKLPVVMDYEYYINHSGRLARANLSPAAATTICTAFCEEVEKNNYTAMVYANKSLLTDDVYADVLAKRFPIWLAQYPGWDSATNSVHASYEGKYSYWQYTSSGSVAGISGNVDMNFRYIKKPEAVKNLHITSTSMQKASLKWNKVPYVYGYKIYRLDKSTNTYKHVGTTVGASNTSFTDKGLEVETLYSYKVLAFYGTNSGAYNGGESNIVHAATQEKNIDKVSIAKRAKDSLTLEWTPQTEVSGYHIVRFNPATGKYKTVAYVKGAKNNTYTDTKLASGTTYTYKVRAYFEEGSRRAFFKYSSSINGNTRPGQLPRFL
;
A
#
# COMPACT_ATOMS: atom_id res chain seq x y z
N MET A 1 -52.44 -3.93 -6.81
CA MET A 1 -52.74 -5.03 -5.86
C MET A 1 -53.55 -6.16 -6.46
N LEU A 2 -54.69 -5.90 -7.16
CA LEU A 2 -55.48 -6.99 -7.78
C LEU A 2 -54.86 -7.60 -9.06
N ILE A 3 -54.09 -6.88 -9.82
CA ILE A 3 -53.50 -7.31 -11.09
C ILE A 3 -52.34 -8.29 -10.89
N VAL A 4 -51.51 -8.06 -9.87
CA VAL A 4 -50.34 -8.94 -9.57
C VAL A 4 -50.83 -10.29 -9.00
N LYS A 5 -51.85 -10.31 -8.15
CA LYS A 5 -52.46 -11.57 -7.69
C LYS A 5 -53.03 -12.43 -8.81
N LYS A 6 -53.57 -11.82 -9.89
CA LYS A 6 -54.10 -12.56 -11.03
C LYS A 6 -53.02 -13.17 -11.94
N LEU A 7 -51.85 -12.55 -12.06
CA LEU A 7 -50.77 -13.10 -12.87
C LEU A 7 -50.09 -14.33 -12.22
N ILE A 8 -49.84 -14.29 -10.92
CA ILE A 8 -49.21 -15.41 -10.21
C ILE A 8 -50.10 -16.64 -10.17
N THR A 9 -51.41 -16.43 -9.95
CA THR A 9 -52.37 -17.55 -9.97
C THR A 9 -52.55 -18.16 -11.37
N THR A 10 -52.37 -17.39 -12.44
CA THR A 10 -52.53 -17.89 -13.82
C THR A 10 -51.28 -18.66 -14.31
N VAL A 11 -50.11 -18.36 -13.82
CA VAL A 11 -48.87 -19.09 -14.18
C VAL A 11 -48.78 -20.43 -13.46
N LEU A 12 -49.22 -20.53 -12.20
CA LEU A 12 -49.27 -21.82 -11.48
C LEU A 12 -50.38 -22.78 -11.98
N CYS A 13 -51.52 -22.25 -12.49
CA CYS A 13 -52.60 -23.10 -13.05
C CYS A 13 -52.31 -23.61 -14.47
N SER A 14 -51.43 -22.98 -15.24
CA SER A 14 -51.08 -23.44 -16.60
C SER A 14 -49.99 -24.53 -16.64
N ALA A 15 -49.29 -24.78 -15.57
CA ALA A 15 -48.27 -25.83 -15.48
C ALA A 15 -48.82 -27.23 -15.13
N VAL A 16 -50.11 -27.35 -14.74
CA VAL A 16 -50.73 -28.64 -14.31
C VAL A 16 -51.64 -29.27 -15.38
N ALA A 17 -51.91 -28.58 -16.49
CA ALA A 17 -52.90 -29.06 -17.50
C ALA A 17 -52.28 -29.65 -18.79
N GLY A 18 -51.09 -30.22 -18.72
CA GLY A 18 -50.41 -30.72 -19.92
C GLY A 18 -49.75 -32.11 -19.82
N LEU A 19 -50.32 -33.05 -19.03
CA LEU A 19 -49.86 -34.45 -19.08
C LEU A 19 -50.80 -35.31 -19.93
N THR A 20 -50.56 -35.35 -21.22
CA THR A 20 -51.15 -36.37 -22.12
C THR A 20 -50.35 -37.66 -21.98
N ILE A 21 -51.04 -38.72 -21.58
CA ILE A 21 -50.51 -40.09 -21.47
C ILE A 21 -50.32 -40.63 -22.89
N PHE A 22 -49.07 -40.77 -23.33
CA PHE A 22 -48.73 -41.63 -24.46
C PHE A 22 -48.39 -43.02 -23.95
N SER A 23 -49.15 -44.02 -24.40
CA SER A 23 -48.86 -45.43 -24.20
C SER A 23 -47.71 -45.85 -25.05
N ALA A 24 -46.63 -46.31 -24.46
CA ALA A 24 -45.48 -46.89 -25.17
C ALA A 24 -45.69 -48.39 -25.43
N PRO A 25 -45.21 -48.94 -26.57
CA PRO A 25 -45.34 -50.35 -26.89
C PRO A 25 -44.46 -51.24 -26.02
N LYS A 26 -44.98 -52.42 -25.68
CA LYS A 26 -44.26 -53.49 -24.95
C LYS A 26 -43.08 -54.01 -25.75
N ILE A 27 -41.88 -53.92 -25.21
CA ILE A 27 -40.73 -54.77 -25.61
C ILE A 27 -40.36 -55.61 -24.39
N ALA A 28 -40.21 -56.90 -24.62
CA ALA A 28 -40.02 -57.92 -23.63
C ALA A 28 -38.61 -57.87 -22.98
N GLY A 29 -38.59 -58.04 -21.66
CA GLY A 29 -37.45 -58.61 -20.92
C GLY A 29 -36.46 -57.65 -20.37
N GLN A 30 -36.82 -56.91 -19.32
CA GLN A 30 -35.94 -56.55 -18.18
C GLN A 30 -36.79 -56.05 -17.00
N THR A 31 -36.62 -56.72 -15.86
CA THR A 31 -37.24 -56.35 -14.59
C THR A 31 -36.53 -55.14 -13.97
N TYR A 32 -37.21 -54.00 -13.92
CA TYR A 32 -36.80 -52.87 -13.11
C TYR A 32 -37.71 -52.77 -11.87
N ALA A 33 -37.09 -52.62 -10.73
CA ALA A 33 -37.73 -52.45 -9.44
C ALA A 33 -38.63 -51.19 -9.43
N GLN A 34 -39.89 -51.35 -9.07
CA GLN A 34 -40.81 -50.25 -8.82
C GLN A 34 -40.40 -49.47 -7.57
N SER A 35 -39.96 -48.24 -7.75
CA SER A 35 -39.96 -47.26 -6.66
C SER A 35 -41.38 -46.72 -6.45
N GLN A 36 -42.02 -47.05 -5.34
CA GLN A 36 -43.28 -46.47 -4.91
C GLN A 36 -43.09 -44.99 -4.59
N TYR A 37 -43.59 -44.13 -5.46
CA TYR A 37 -43.82 -42.72 -5.06
C TYR A 37 -45.14 -42.65 -4.29
N ALA A 38 -45.06 -42.38 -2.99
CA ALA A 38 -46.21 -42.03 -2.17
C ALA A 38 -46.69 -40.63 -2.56
N TYR A 39 -47.85 -40.54 -3.14
CA TYR A 39 -48.53 -39.26 -3.31
C TYR A 39 -49.05 -38.78 -1.95
N THR A 40 -48.34 -37.83 -1.36
CA THR A 40 -48.88 -37.07 -0.24
C THR A 40 -49.86 -36.05 -0.82
N THR A 41 -51.12 -36.16 -0.47
CA THR A 41 -52.11 -35.12 -0.72
C THR A 41 -51.68 -33.87 0.03
N VAL A 42 -51.19 -32.87 -0.69
CA VAL A 42 -50.94 -31.55 -0.12
C VAL A 42 -52.30 -30.91 0.18
N SER A 43 -52.67 -30.89 1.44
CA SER A 43 -53.77 -30.04 1.93
C SER A 43 -53.37 -28.59 1.65
N THR A 44 -54.20 -27.88 0.91
CA THR A 44 -54.11 -26.43 0.75
C THR A 44 -54.37 -25.76 2.09
N GLN A 45 -53.36 -25.73 2.97
CA GLN A 45 -53.29 -24.69 3.98
C GLN A 45 -52.82 -23.43 3.27
N SER A 46 -53.63 -22.38 3.31
CA SER A 46 -53.19 -21.02 2.97
C SER A 46 -52.09 -20.64 3.96
N SER A 47 -50.83 -20.92 3.59
CA SER A 47 -49.70 -20.43 4.33
C SER A 47 -49.73 -18.90 4.25
N ASN A 48 -49.83 -18.25 5.37
CA ASN A 48 -49.50 -16.85 5.54
C ASN A 48 -47.98 -16.73 5.33
N ILE A 49 -47.55 -16.73 4.08
CA ILE A 49 -46.16 -16.34 3.75
C ILE A 49 -46.04 -14.90 4.18
N SER A 50 -45.19 -14.62 5.15
CA SER A 50 -44.94 -13.25 5.55
C SER A 50 -44.25 -12.53 4.37
N TYR A 51 -44.48 -11.23 4.21
CA TYR A 51 -43.77 -10.45 3.17
C TYR A 51 -42.22 -10.50 3.34
N ALA A 52 -41.74 -10.85 4.52
CA ALA A 52 -40.30 -11.06 4.78
C ALA A 52 -39.82 -12.35 4.12
N ASP A 53 -40.62 -13.40 4.08
CA ASP A 53 -40.31 -14.66 3.39
C ASP A 53 -40.34 -14.47 1.87
N GLU A 54 -41.21 -13.56 1.34
CA GLU A 54 -41.24 -13.19 -0.08
C GLU A 54 -39.97 -12.52 -0.54
N ILE A 55 -39.36 -11.63 0.25
CA ILE A 55 -38.08 -11.01 -0.07
C ILE A 55 -36.96 -12.06 -0.12
N ASP A 56 -36.91 -12.98 0.84
CA ASP A 56 -35.91 -14.04 0.85
C ASP A 56 -36.07 -14.97 -0.36
N GLU A 57 -37.28 -15.34 -0.72
CA GLU A 57 -37.54 -16.13 -1.93
C GLU A 57 -37.10 -15.42 -3.20
N MET A 58 -37.33 -14.11 -3.33
CA MET A 58 -36.84 -13.31 -4.47
C MET A 58 -35.31 -13.31 -4.55
N VAL A 59 -34.62 -13.20 -3.43
CA VAL A 59 -33.16 -13.25 -3.38
C VAL A 59 -32.65 -14.65 -3.70
N GLU A 60 -33.24 -15.69 -3.10
CA GLU A 60 -32.81 -17.09 -3.31
C GLU A 60 -33.10 -17.61 -4.72
N THR A 61 -34.09 -17.05 -5.40
CA THR A 61 -34.41 -17.37 -6.80
C THR A 61 -33.69 -16.48 -7.82
N GLY A 62 -32.94 -15.51 -7.35
CA GLY A 62 -32.26 -14.53 -8.22
C GLY A 62 -33.21 -13.49 -8.85
N THR A 63 -34.45 -13.35 -8.38
CA THR A 63 -35.45 -12.44 -8.96
C THR A 63 -35.57 -11.10 -8.24
N PHE A 64 -34.76 -10.88 -7.20
CA PHE A 64 -34.75 -9.61 -6.47
C PHE A 64 -34.26 -8.48 -7.36
N ASP A 65 -34.99 -7.36 -7.39
CA ASP A 65 -34.68 -6.15 -8.14
C ASP A 65 -34.85 -4.92 -7.24
N SER A 66 -33.71 -4.38 -6.82
CA SER A 66 -33.67 -3.23 -5.91
C SER A 66 -34.27 -1.96 -6.51
N SER A 67 -34.30 -1.83 -7.84
CA SER A 67 -34.85 -0.66 -8.52
C SER A 67 -36.39 -0.59 -8.51
N SER A 68 -37.04 -1.71 -8.26
CA SER A 68 -38.50 -1.86 -8.29
C SER A 68 -39.14 -1.98 -6.91
N LEU A 69 -38.37 -1.84 -5.82
CA LEU A 69 -38.89 -1.99 -4.46
C LEU A 69 -39.92 -0.91 -4.08
N THR A 70 -41.02 -1.35 -3.48
CA THR A 70 -42.01 -0.45 -2.89
C THR A 70 -41.53 0.07 -1.53
N LYS A 71 -42.16 1.15 -1.05
CA LYS A 71 -41.87 1.69 0.30
C LYS A 71 -42.12 0.66 1.39
N GLU A 72 -43.14 -0.15 1.24
CA GLU A 72 -43.54 -1.22 2.18
C GLU A 72 -42.45 -2.32 2.21
N GLN A 73 -41.92 -2.70 1.05
CA GLN A 73 -40.85 -3.68 0.95
C GLN A 73 -39.55 -3.15 1.57
N ILE A 74 -39.19 -1.88 1.32
CA ILE A 74 -38.03 -1.22 1.96
C ILE A 74 -38.22 -1.19 3.49
N ALA A 75 -39.41 -0.85 3.98
CA ALA A 75 -39.70 -0.85 5.43
C ALA A 75 -39.55 -2.24 6.07
N LEU A 76 -39.92 -3.30 5.34
CA LEU A 76 -39.77 -4.68 5.80
C LEU A 76 -38.29 -5.11 5.82
N ILE A 77 -37.55 -4.74 4.80
CA ILE A 77 -36.10 -4.99 4.76
C ILE A 77 -35.40 -4.27 5.93
N ASN A 78 -35.72 -2.99 6.15
CA ASN A 78 -35.20 -2.22 7.28
C ASN A 78 -35.58 -2.84 8.63
N LYS A 79 -36.79 -3.31 8.79
CA LYS A 79 -37.22 -4.02 10.01
C LYS A 79 -36.43 -5.32 10.22
N LYS A 80 -36.17 -6.08 9.16
CA LYS A 80 -35.47 -7.36 9.23
C LYS A 80 -33.96 -7.20 9.48
N TYR A 81 -33.33 -6.23 8.84
CA TYR A 81 -31.88 -6.05 8.84
C TYR A 81 -31.39 -4.85 9.67
N GLY A 82 -32.26 -4.21 10.48
CA GLY A 82 -31.88 -3.17 11.43
C GLY A 82 -31.57 -1.82 10.79
N GLU A 83 -32.24 -1.43 9.69
CA GLU A 83 -31.95 -0.20 8.92
C GLU A 83 -30.49 -0.14 8.43
N ASP A 84 -29.88 -1.31 8.19
CA ASP A 84 -28.53 -1.37 7.63
C ASP A 84 -28.53 -0.76 6.22
N PRO A 85 -27.77 0.31 6.01
CA PRO A 85 -27.78 1.04 4.72
C PRO A 85 -27.34 0.18 3.54
N GLN A 86 -26.54 -0.84 3.74
CA GLN A 86 -26.09 -1.75 2.68
C GLN A 86 -27.05 -2.92 2.43
N ALA A 87 -28.09 -3.12 3.27
CA ALA A 87 -28.98 -4.29 3.19
C ALA A 87 -29.52 -4.54 1.78
N ILE A 88 -30.09 -3.54 1.14
CA ILE A 88 -30.73 -3.69 -0.18
C ILE A 88 -29.68 -3.96 -1.27
N GLN A 89 -28.53 -3.29 -1.22
CA GLN A 89 -27.43 -3.51 -2.16
C GLN A 89 -26.87 -4.93 -2.04
N GLU A 90 -26.69 -5.41 -0.81
CA GLU A 90 -26.18 -6.77 -0.57
C GLU A 90 -27.19 -7.86 -0.93
N LEU A 91 -28.48 -7.63 -0.73
CA LEU A 91 -29.54 -8.52 -1.22
C LEU A 91 -29.56 -8.59 -2.75
N GLN A 92 -29.33 -7.45 -3.43
CA GLN A 92 -29.19 -7.40 -4.90
C GLN A 92 -27.96 -8.20 -5.36
N LYS A 93 -26.79 -7.96 -4.76
CA LYS A 93 -25.56 -8.70 -5.08
C LYS A 93 -25.75 -10.20 -4.90
N LYS A 94 -26.40 -10.63 -3.81
CA LYS A 94 -26.69 -12.03 -3.55
C LYS A 94 -27.62 -12.62 -4.62
N SER A 95 -28.70 -11.93 -4.98
CA SER A 95 -29.61 -12.31 -6.05
C SER A 95 -28.89 -12.41 -7.41
N ASP A 96 -28.04 -11.43 -7.74
CA ASP A 96 -27.28 -11.41 -8.99
C ASP A 96 -26.25 -12.55 -9.06
N SER A 97 -25.66 -12.94 -7.95
CA SER A 97 -24.73 -14.07 -7.88
C SER A 97 -25.39 -15.41 -8.18
N ILE A 98 -26.69 -15.54 -7.91
CA ILE A 98 -27.49 -16.73 -8.26
C ILE A 98 -27.79 -16.78 -9.75
N LYS A 99 -28.13 -15.62 -10.35
CA LYS A 99 -28.34 -15.52 -11.82
C LYS A 99 -27.08 -15.78 -12.62
N ASN A 100 -25.97 -15.23 -12.15
CA ASN A 100 -24.68 -15.25 -12.82
C ASN A 100 -23.59 -15.73 -11.84
N PRO A 101 -23.51 -17.04 -11.55
CA PRO A 101 -22.47 -17.54 -10.66
C PRO A 101 -21.11 -17.20 -11.26
N SER A 102 -20.33 -16.38 -10.57
CA SER A 102 -18.98 -16.07 -10.96
C SER A 102 -18.12 -17.33 -10.88
N LEU A 103 -17.53 -17.74 -11.99
CA LEU A 103 -16.79 -19.01 -12.12
C LEU A 103 -15.27 -18.82 -12.09
N ALA A 104 -14.77 -17.60 -12.09
CA ALA A 104 -13.32 -17.33 -12.14
C ALA A 104 -12.94 -16.10 -11.32
N SER A 105 -11.72 -16.10 -10.81
CA SER A 105 -11.06 -14.89 -10.31
C SER A 105 -11.10 -13.80 -11.38
N ILE A 106 -11.31 -12.55 -10.96
CA ILE A 106 -11.34 -11.42 -11.91
C ILE A 106 -9.98 -11.27 -12.58
N ASP A 107 -9.97 -11.28 -13.91
CA ASP A 107 -8.79 -10.93 -14.70
C ASP A 107 -8.52 -9.43 -14.55
N THR A 108 -7.56 -9.08 -13.69
CA THR A 108 -7.17 -7.68 -13.46
C THR A 108 -6.37 -7.08 -14.60
N SER A 109 -5.93 -7.87 -15.58
CA SER A 109 -5.16 -7.39 -16.73
C SER A 109 -5.98 -6.53 -17.71
N ILE A 110 -7.30 -6.63 -17.66
CA ILE A 110 -8.21 -5.82 -18.48
C ILE A 110 -8.36 -4.36 -17.97
N TYR A 111 -7.92 -4.08 -16.75
CA TYR A 111 -8.05 -2.75 -16.14
C TYR A 111 -6.87 -1.86 -16.52
N ALA A 112 -7.16 -0.73 -17.16
CA ALA A 112 -6.19 0.32 -17.39
C ALA A 112 -6.21 1.34 -16.25
N HIS A 113 -5.05 1.73 -15.79
CA HIS A 113 -4.89 2.66 -14.68
C HIS A 113 -4.53 4.04 -15.19
N ASP A 114 -5.09 5.08 -14.56
CA ASP A 114 -4.86 6.48 -14.91
C ASP A 114 -3.36 6.83 -14.92
N ALA A 115 -2.98 7.73 -15.81
CA ALA A 115 -1.60 8.20 -15.98
C ALA A 115 -0.98 8.78 -14.69
N GLN A 116 -1.81 9.30 -13.75
CA GLN A 116 -1.35 9.76 -12.44
C GLN A 116 -0.67 8.65 -11.63
N PHE A 117 -0.95 7.37 -11.92
CA PHE A 117 -0.38 6.21 -11.22
C PHE A 117 0.84 5.60 -11.92
N LYS A 118 1.39 6.29 -12.93
CA LYS A 118 2.63 5.82 -13.57
C LYS A 118 3.76 5.66 -12.55
N GLY A 119 4.28 4.45 -12.43
CA GLY A 119 5.34 4.12 -11.48
C GLY A 119 4.86 3.84 -10.04
N TYR A 120 3.57 3.67 -9.84
CA TYR A 120 3.01 3.17 -8.59
C TYR A 120 2.93 1.64 -8.60
N ASP A 121 3.01 1.02 -7.44
CA ASP A 121 2.57 -0.36 -7.24
C ASP A 121 1.05 -0.36 -7.11
N ILE A 122 0.41 -1.32 -7.80
CA ILE A 122 -1.03 -1.51 -7.79
C ILE A 122 -1.31 -2.79 -7.02
N ILE A 123 -2.06 -2.68 -5.95
CA ILE A 123 -2.29 -3.77 -5.01
C ILE A 123 -3.75 -4.13 -5.00
N ASN A 124 -4.06 -5.42 -5.17
CA ASN A 124 -5.42 -5.97 -5.10
C ASN A 124 -5.88 -6.15 -3.66
N GLY A 125 -7.13 -5.79 -3.41
CA GLY A 125 -7.81 -5.97 -2.16
C GLY A 125 -9.32 -6.05 -2.30
N ILE A 126 -9.97 -6.20 -1.17
CA ILE A 126 -11.43 -6.29 -1.05
C ILE A 126 -11.93 -5.33 0.01
N ASP A 127 -13.19 -4.97 -0.07
CA ASP A 127 -13.90 -4.46 1.10
C ASP A 127 -15.08 -5.36 1.44
N ILE A 128 -15.36 -5.49 2.73
CA ILE A 128 -16.30 -6.47 3.27
C ILE A 128 -17.00 -5.92 4.52
N SER A 129 -18.13 -6.53 4.81
CA SER A 129 -18.93 -6.28 5.99
C SER A 129 -19.49 -7.61 6.55
N ARG A 130 -20.45 -7.55 7.44
CA ARG A 130 -21.21 -8.74 7.91
C ARG A 130 -21.89 -9.51 6.77
N TRP A 131 -22.09 -8.88 5.62
CA TRP A 131 -22.85 -9.44 4.50
C TRP A 131 -22.13 -10.57 3.77
N GLN A 132 -20.78 -10.60 3.82
CA GLN A 132 -19.99 -11.69 3.27
C GLN A 132 -19.97 -12.93 4.18
N GLY A 133 -20.60 -12.85 5.38
CA GLY A 133 -20.73 -13.98 6.31
C GLY A 133 -19.38 -14.52 6.78
N ASN A 134 -19.28 -15.84 6.88
CA ASN A 134 -18.05 -16.51 7.28
C ASN A 134 -17.04 -16.56 6.14
N ILE A 135 -15.84 -16.02 6.34
CA ILE A 135 -14.78 -15.91 5.34
C ILE A 135 -13.63 -16.85 5.69
N ASP A 136 -13.17 -17.65 4.71
CA ASP A 136 -11.92 -18.38 4.79
C ASP A 136 -10.74 -17.48 4.35
N TRP A 137 -10.23 -16.72 5.29
CA TRP A 137 -9.19 -15.74 5.06
C TRP A 137 -7.87 -16.32 4.50
N LYS A 138 -7.59 -17.60 4.73
CA LYS A 138 -6.42 -18.27 4.16
C LYS A 138 -6.59 -18.45 2.66
N LYS A 139 -7.79 -18.84 2.21
CA LYS A 139 -8.09 -18.92 0.78
C LYS A 139 -8.10 -17.55 0.13
N VAL A 140 -8.68 -16.55 0.78
CA VAL A 140 -8.65 -15.15 0.31
C VAL A 140 -7.21 -14.70 0.06
N LYS A 141 -6.30 -14.95 1.02
CA LYS A 141 -4.88 -14.61 0.85
C LYS A 141 -4.21 -15.38 -0.28
N ALA A 142 -4.51 -16.66 -0.40
CA ALA A 142 -3.96 -17.52 -1.45
C ALA A 142 -4.45 -17.12 -2.85
N ASP A 143 -5.63 -16.50 -2.95
CA ASP A 143 -6.23 -15.97 -4.19
C ASP A 143 -5.64 -14.61 -4.63
N GLY A 144 -4.59 -14.15 -3.98
CA GLY A 144 -3.84 -12.94 -4.36
C GLY A 144 -4.33 -11.65 -3.72
N ILE A 145 -5.29 -11.71 -2.80
CA ILE A 145 -5.76 -10.54 -2.05
C ILE A 145 -4.72 -10.15 -0.99
N ASN A 146 -4.36 -8.87 -0.97
CA ASN A 146 -3.29 -8.37 -0.12
C ASN A 146 -3.78 -7.42 0.98
N PHE A 147 -4.96 -6.82 0.82
CA PHE A 147 -5.56 -5.98 1.85
C PHE A 147 -7.07 -6.16 1.91
N ALA A 148 -7.64 -5.80 3.06
CA ALA A 148 -9.06 -5.71 3.27
C ALA A 148 -9.43 -4.39 3.95
N LEU A 149 -10.50 -3.76 3.47
CA LEU A 149 -11.20 -2.67 4.16
C LEU A 149 -12.45 -3.27 4.79
N ILE A 150 -12.58 -3.19 6.12
CA ILE A 150 -13.57 -3.94 6.88
C ILE A 150 -14.54 -2.96 7.53
N ARG A 151 -15.85 -3.10 7.26
CA ARG A 151 -16.86 -2.33 7.96
C ARG A 151 -16.84 -2.65 9.45
N VAL A 152 -16.63 -1.65 10.28
CA VAL A 152 -16.67 -1.80 11.74
C VAL A 152 -17.90 -1.18 12.37
N ALA A 153 -18.49 -0.21 11.70
CA ALA A 153 -19.68 0.48 12.17
C ALA A 153 -20.55 0.99 11.01
N LEU A 154 -21.76 1.32 11.34
CA LEU A 154 -22.70 2.00 10.45
C LEU A 154 -23.55 2.99 11.25
N ARG A 155 -23.98 4.07 10.60
CA ARG A 155 -25.08 4.89 11.09
C ARG A 155 -26.35 4.55 10.30
N THR A 156 -27.41 4.20 11.01
CA THR A 156 -28.69 3.80 10.40
C THR A 156 -29.30 4.92 9.57
N THR A 157 -30.03 4.53 8.51
CA THR A 157 -30.52 5.45 7.47
C THR A 157 -31.71 6.31 7.91
N GLU A 158 -32.48 5.85 8.88
CA GLU A 158 -33.67 6.55 9.35
C GLU A 158 -33.48 7.13 10.75
N SER A 159 -33.19 6.28 11.73
CA SER A 159 -33.05 6.67 13.13
C SER A 159 -31.73 7.40 13.43
N GLY A 160 -30.70 7.23 12.59
CA GLY A 160 -29.39 7.81 12.81
C GLY A 160 -28.62 7.21 14.00
N VAL A 161 -29.01 6.04 14.44
CA VAL A 161 -28.31 5.30 15.51
C VAL A 161 -26.98 4.78 14.98
N LEU A 162 -25.95 4.83 15.80
CA LEU A 162 -24.62 4.33 15.46
C LEU A 162 -24.43 2.93 16.04
N GLU A 163 -24.19 1.96 15.18
CA GLU A 163 -24.10 0.54 15.52
C GLU A 163 -22.78 -0.07 15.05
N ALA A 164 -22.34 -1.11 15.75
CA ALA A 164 -21.21 -1.92 15.29
C ALA A 164 -21.66 -2.93 14.24
N ASP A 165 -20.80 -3.19 13.23
CA ASP A 165 -21.02 -4.32 12.33
C ASP A 165 -20.89 -5.64 13.11
N ALA A 166 -21.81 -6.56 12.88
CA ALA A 166 -21.91 -7.78 13.70
C ALA A 166 -20.69 -8.70 13.61
N LEU A 167 -19.97 -8.68 12.47
CA LEU A 167 -18.82 -9.58 12.22
C LEU A 167 -17.47 -8.83 12.15
N TYR A 168 -17.41 -7.57 12.60
CA TYR A 168 -16.19 -6.78 12.44
C TYR A 168 -14.97 -7.40 13.14
N LYS A 169 -15.16 -8.00 14.32
CA LYS A 169 -14.06 -8.61 15.09
C LYS A 169 -13.47 -9.82 14.37
N GLU A 170 -14.35 -10.75 14.01
CA GLU A 170 -14.03 -11.98 13.31
C GLU A 170 -13.30 -11.66 11.99
N ASN A 171 -13.78 -10.65 11.27
CA ASN A 171 -13.19 -10.22 10.01
C ASN A 171 -11.82 -9.58 10.19
N ILE A 172 -11.64 -8.67 11.17
CA ILE A 172 -10.33 -8.07 11.47
C ILE A 172 -9.32 -9.14 11.90
N GLU A 173 -9.69 -10.00 12.85
CA GLU A 173 -8.83 -11.05 13.38
C GLU A 173 -8.44 -12.06 12.31
N GLY A 174 -9.40 -12.51 11.50
CA GLY A 174 -9.16 -13.44 10.40
C GLY A 174 -8.25 -12.86 9.32
N ALA A 175 -8.49 -11.63 8.88
CA ALA A 175 -7.68 -10.94 7.88
C ALA A 175 -6.22 -10.71 8.38
N LEU A 176 -6.05 -10.24 9.62
CA LEU A 176 -4.74 -10.05 10.22
C LEU A 176 -3.99 -11.37 10.39
N ALA A 177 -4.67 -12.44 10.85
CA ALA A 177 -4.08 -13.77 11.00
C ALA A 177 -3.64 -14.38 9.67
N ALA A 178 -4.34 -14.08 8.56
CA ALA A 178 -3.96 -14.48 7.22
C ALA A 178 -2.84 -13.61 6.61
N GLY A 179 -2.42 -12.55 7.30
CA GLY A 179 -1.36 -11.66 6.84
C GLY A 179 -1.79 -10.63 5.79
N LEU A 180 -3.05 -10.23 5.78
CA LEU A 180 -3.53 -9.11 5.00
C LEU A 180 -3.25 -7.79 5.73
N ASP A 181 -3.02 -6.71 4.97
CA ASP A 181 -3.09 -5.36 5.52
C ASP A 181 -4.56 -4.98 5.72
N VAL A 182 -4.90 -4.48 6.92
CA VAL A 182 -6.28 -4.17 7.29
C VAL A 182 -6.46 -2.66 7.46
N GLY A 183 -7.48 -2.12 6.81
CA GLY A 183 -8.13 -0.86 7.09
C GLY A 183 -9.58 -1.08 7.51
N VAL A 184 -10.23 -0.04 7.96
CA VAL A 184 -11.60 -0.15 8.43
C VAL A 184 -12.46 0.99 7.90
N TYR A 185 -13.77 0.76 7.77
CA TYR A 185 -14.69 1.82 7.40
C TYR A 185 -15.94 1.86 8.28
N VAL A 186 -16.53 3.04 8.33
CA VAL A 186 -17.86 3.27 8.90
C VAL A 186 -18.78 3.76 7.79
N TYR A 187 -19.90 3.07 7.57
CA TYR A 187 -20.94 3.56 6.69
C TYR A 187 -21.61 4.77 7.34
N SER A 188 -21.38 5.94 6.75
CA SER A 188 -21.76 7.21 7.34
C SER A 188 -23.08 7.73 6.80
N GLN A 189 -23.95 8.10 7.71
CA GLN A 189 -25.15 8.90 7.45
C GLN A 189 -25.11 10.19 8.27
N ALA A 190 -23.90 10.71 8.56
CA ALA A 190 -23.72 11.94 9.32
C ALA A 190 -24.20 13.16 8.53
N ILE A 191 -25.06 13.97 9.15
CA ILE A 191 -25.57 15.23 8.60
C ILE A 191 -25.04 16.46 9.33
N THR A 192 -24.19 16.25 10.34
CA THR A 192 -23.50 17.29 11.10
C THR A 192 -22.06 16.90 11.41
N THR A 193 -21.20 17.89 11.64
CA THR A 193 -19.80 17.65 12.07
C THR A 193 -19.72 16.94 13.43
N ALA A 194 -20.68 17.14 14.30
CA ALA A 194 -20.77 16.46 15.59
C ALA A 194 -21.00 14.95 15.41
N GLU A 195 -21.91 14.58 14.50
CA GLU A 195 -22.16 13.18 14.16
C GLU A 195 -20.97 12.52 13.51
N ALA A 196 -20.29 13.19 12.58
CA ALA A 196 -19.08 12.71 11.94
C ALA A 196 -17.95 12.44 12.95
N ARG A 197 -17.74 13.34 13.92
CA ARG A 197 -16.79 13.12 15.02
C ARG A 197 -17.23 11.97 15.94
N ALA A 198 -18.54 11.80 16.18
CA ALA A 198 -19.05 10.67 16.95
C ALA A 198 -18.80 9.33 16.25
N GLU A 199 -18.97 9.26 14.91
CA GLU A 199 -18.63 8.09 14.10
C GLU A 199 -17.14 7.74 14.19
N ALA A 200 -16.27 8.74 14.03
CA ALA A 200 -14.83 8.54 14.18
C ALA A 200 -14.47 8.01 15.58
N ASN A 201 -14.97 8.65 16.63
CA ASN A 201 -14.70 8.24 18.01
C ASN A 201 -15.25 6.84 18.35
N TYR A 202 -16.40 6.49 17.80
CA TYR A 202 -16.96 5.16 17.95
C TYR A 202 -16.09 4.11 17.26
N THR A 203 -15.66 4.38 16.03
CA THR A 203 -14.71 3.54 15.29
C THR A 203 -13.41 3.33 16.08
N MET A 204 -12.83 4.40 16.65
CA MET A 204 -11.61 4.29 17.47
C MET A 204 -11.78 3.36 18.67
N LYS A 205 -12.96 3.34 19.30
CA LYS A 205 -13.26 2.40 20.39
C LYS A 205 -13.30 0.96 19.92
N LEU A 206 -13.91 0.71 18.75
CA LEU A 206 -14.07 -0.64 18.20
C LEU A 206 -12.73 -1.25 17.77
N ILE A 207 -11.83 -0.44 17.19
CA ILE A 207 -10.54 -0.93 16.66
C ILE A 207 -9.39 -0.89 17.67
N LYS A 208 -9.65 -0.45 18.89
CA LYS A 208 -8.63 -0.35 19.93
C LYS A 208 -7.95 -1.71 20.19
N GLY A 209 -6.64 -1.76 20.02
CA GLY A 209 -5.83 -2.97 20.25
C GLY A 209 -5.57 -3.80 18.99
N TYR A 210 -6.26 -3.54 17.88
CA TYR A 210 -5.96 -4.16 16.59
C TYR A 210 -4.84 -3.42 15.85
N ASN A 211 -4.04 -4.16 15.08
CA ASN A 211 -2.98 -3.60 14.23
C ASN A 211 -3.55 -3.12 12.89
N ILE A 212 -4.28 -2.01 12.92
CA ILE A 212 -4.86 -1.39 11.73
C ILE A 212 -3.77 -0.56 11.03
N LYS A 213 -3.35 -1.00 9.84
CA LYS A 213 -2.26 -0.39 9.07
C LYS A 213 -2.73 0.54 7.96
N LEU A 214 -3.94 0.31 7.47
CA LEU A 214 -4.55 1.07 6.40
C LEU A 214 -5.49 2.12 6.96
N PRO A 215 -6.04 3.03 6.13
CA PRO A 215 -6.88 4.11 6.61
C PRO A 215 -8.12 3.65 7.39
N VAL A 216 -8.58 4.55 8.26
CA VAL A 216 -9.94 4.57 8.80
C VAL A 216 -10.76 5.45 7.89
N VAL A 217 -11.80 4.87 7.30
CA VAL A 217 -12.53 5.46 6.19
C VAL A 217 -13.91 5.94 6.63
N MET A 218 -14.27 7.16 6.23
CA MET A 218 -15.65 7.60 6.17
C MET A 218 -16.23 7.15 4.84
N ASP A 219 -17.11 6.17 4.86
CA ASP A 219 -17.87 5.74 3.71
C ASP A 219 -19.11 6.64 3.60
N TYR A 220 -19.01 7.65 2.73
CA TYR A 220 -19.97 8.73 2.59
C TYR A 220 -20.76 8.57 1.30
N GLU A 221 -21.93 7.96 1.42
CA GLU A 221 -22.79 7.69 0.27
C GLU A 221 -24.29 7.79 0.60
N TYR A 222 -25.07 8.10 -0.42
CA TYR A 222 -26.52 8.10 -0.29
C TYR A 222 -27.05 6.67 -0.22
N TYR A 223 -28.09 6.50 0.60
CA TYR A 223 -28.86 5.28 0.57
C TYR A 223 -29.61 5.14 -0.76
N ILE A 224 -30.04 3.93 -1.07
CA ILE A 224 -30.62 3.56 -2.36
C ILE A 224 -31.66 4.57 -2.86
N ASN A 225 -31.67 4.80 -4.16
CA ASN A 225 -32.57 5.76 -4.83
C ASN A 225 -32.55 7.17 -4.21
N HIS A 226 -31.38 7.61 -3.75
CA HIS A 226 -31.22 8.93 -3.13
C HIS A 226 -32.19 9.13 -1.95
N SER A 227 -32.35 8.11 -1.11
CA SER A 227 -33.21 8.14 0.07
C SER A 227 -32.41 8.17 1.38
N GLY A 228 -33.06 8.01 2.50
CA GLY A 228 -32.44 8.04 3.82
C GLY A 228 -32.20 9.46 4.36
N ARG A 229 -31.63 9.54 5.58
CA ARG A 229 -31.46 10.81 6.29
C ARG A 229 -30.45 11.75 5.63
N LEU A 230 -29.38 11.21 5.03
CA LEU A 230 -28.36 12.02 4.35
C LEU A 230 -28.96 12.75 3.13
N ALA A 231 -29.74 12.04 2.31
CA ALA A 231 -30.43 12.65 1.17
C ALA A 231 -31.47 13.69 1.61
N ARG A 232 -32.26 13.40 2.66
CA ARG A 232 -33.24 14.35 3.19
C ARG A 232 -32.63 15.61 3.79
N ALA A 233 -31.38 15.54 4.26
CA ALA A 233 -30.66 16.69 4.80
C ALA A 233 -30.31 17.74 3.73
N ASN A 234 -30.31 17.34 2.45
CA ASN A 234 -30.07 18.20 1.30
C ASN A 234 -28.88 19.16 1.52
N LEU A 235 -27.75 18.59 1.89
CA LEU A 235 -26.55 19.34 2.25
C LEU A 235 -25.90 20.00 1.04
N SER A 236 -25.42 21.23 1.21
CA SER A 236 -24.57 21.83 0.17
C SER A 236 -23.20 21.13 0.10
N PRO A 237 -22.52 21.16 -1.05
CA PRO A 237 -21.18 20.57 -1.18
C PRO A 237 -20.19 21.11 -0.13
N ALA A 238 -20.30 22.36 0.27
CA ALA A 238 -19.48 22.95 1.33
C ALA A 238 -19.76 22.31 2.71
N ALA A 239 -21.04 22.08 3.03
CA ALA A 239 -21.44 21.44 4.30
C ALA A 239 -20.99 19.98 4.33
N ALA A 240 -21.22 19.21 3.27
CA ALA A 240 -20.79 17.83 3.14
C ALA A 240 -19.27 17.70 3.25
N THR A 241 -18.51 18.56 2.56
CA THR A 241 -17.04 18.61 2.68
C THR A 241 -16.58 18.89 4.11
N THR A 242 -17.28 19.80 4.82
CA THR A 242 -16.96 20.13 6.21
C THR A 242 -17.23 18.93 7.14
N ILE A 243 -18.28 18.16 6.90
CA ILE A 243 -18.63 16.95 7.65
C ILE A 243 -17.56 15.87 7.43
N CYS A 244 -17.18 15.59 6.17
CA CYS A 244 -16.10 14.65 5.85
C CYS A 244 -14.77 15.08 6.49
N THR A 245 -14.45 16.37 6.43
CA THR A 245 -13.24 16.93 7.07
C THR A 245 -13.26 16.69 8.59
N ALA A 246 -14.40 16.90 9.25
CA ALA A 246 -14.53 16.74 10.69
C ALA A 246 -14.30 15.29 11.15
N PHE A 247 -14.77 14.29 10.39
CA PHE A 247 -14.46 12.88 10.60
C PHE A 247 -12.96 12.63 10.50
N CYS A 248 -12.38 13.04 9.37
CA CYS A 248 -10.97 12.79 9.09
C CYS A 248 -10.04 13.43 10.13
N GLU A 249 -10.31 14.66 10.55
CA GLU A 249 -9.55 15.34 11.60
C GLU A 249 -9.64 14.61 12.95
N GLU A 250 -10.79 14.02 13.27
CA GLU A 250 -10.96 13.27 14.51
C GLU A 250 -10.19 11.93 14.46
N VAL A 251 -10.14 11.27 13.31
CA VAL A 251 -9.32 10.08 13.08
C VAL A 251 -7.83 10.39 13.22
N GLU A 252 -7.35 11.49 12.60
CA GLU A 252 -5.95 11.90 12.67
C GLU A 252 -5.47 12.24 14.09
N LYS A 253 -6.33 12.82 14.94
CA LYS A 253 -6.04 13.05 16.36
C LYS A 253 -5.70 11.77 17.13
N ASN A 254 -6.20 10.64 16.65
CA ASN A 254 -5.93 9.32 17.22
C ASN A 254 -4.74 8.60 16.55
N ASN A 255 -3.94 9.31 15.75
CA ASN A 255 -2.76 8.80 15.03
C ASN A 255 -3.06 7.73 13.96
N TYR A 256 -4.26 7.70 13.40
CA TYR A 256 -4.60 6.89 12.23
C TYR A 256 -4.61 7.76 10.97
N THR A 257 -4.41 7.14 9.83
CA THR A 257 -4.64 7.79 8.53
C THR A 257 -6.14 7.81 8.27
N ALA A 258 -6.70 8.97 7.98
CA ALA A 258 -8.09 9.11 7.56
C ALA A 258 -8.23 9.00 6.04
N MET A 259 -9.39 8.56 5.54
CA MET A 259 -9.74 8.50 4.12
C MET A 259 -11.24 8.73 3.94
N VAL A 260 -11.63 9.27 2.79
CA VAL A 260 -13.03 9.41 2.40
C VAL A 260 -13.30 8.50 1.21
N TYR A 261 -14.34 7.66 1.33
CA TYR A 261 -14.93 6.92 0.23
C TYR A 261 -16.17 7.64 -0.25
N ALA A 262 -16.32 7.69 -1.56
CA ALA A 262 -17.53 8.10 -2.24
C ALA A 262 -17.54 7.59 -3.69
N ASN A 263 -18.74 7.47 -4.27
CA ASN A 263 -18.88 7.18 -5.67
C ASN A 263 -18.54 8.41 -6.54
N LYS A 264 -18.32 8.18 -7.85
CA LYS A 264 -17.93 9.23 -8.80
C LYS A 264 -18.90 10.42 -8.80
N SER A 265 -20.23 10.19 -8.79
CA SER A 265 -21.22 11.26 -8.84
C SER A 265 -21.08 12.17 -7.61
N LEU A 266 -21.04 11.57 -6.42
CA LEU A 266 -20.91 12.32 -5.17
C LEU A 266 -19.59 13.10 -5.09
N LEU A 267 -18.48 12.53 -5.56
CA LEU A 267 -17.19 13.24 -5.66
C LEU A 267 -17.23 14.40 -6.66
N THR A 268 -18.06 14.32 -7.69
CA THR A 268 -18.18 15.37 -8.72
C THR A 268 -19.12 16.50 -8.28
N ASP A 269 -20.26 16.13 -7.68
CA ASP A 269 -21.40 17.04 -7.56
C ASP A 269 -21.68 17.46 -6.10
N ASP A 270 -21.43 16.59 -5.11
CA ASP A 270 -21.94 16.74 -3.75
C ASP A 270 -20.88 17.08 -2.70
N VAL A 271 -19.59 17.03 -3.06
CA VAL A 271 -18.49 17.47 -2.20
C VAL A 271 -17.41 18.21 -3.01
N TYR A 272 -16.62 19.03 -2.35
CA TYR A 272 -15.42 19.61 -2.93
C TYR A 272 -14.26 18.61 -2.85
N ALA A 273 -14.27 17.61 -3.73
CA ALA A 273 -13.32 16.50 -3.71
C ALA A 273 -11.87 16.97 -3.84
N ASP A 274 -11.59 18.04 -4.59
CA ASP A 274 -10.26 18.65 -4.71
C ASP A 274 -9.74 19.24 -3.39
N VAL A 275 -10.65 19.73 -2.54
CA VAL A 275 -10.33 20.24 -1.20
C VAL A 275 -9.99 19.07 -0.27
N LEU A 276 -10.81 18.02 -0.29
CA LEU A 276 -10.54 16.80 0.51
C LEU A 276 -9.23 16.13 0.09
N ALA A 277 -8.99 15.95 -1.20
CA ALA A 277 -7.82 15.27 -1.75
C ALA A 277 -6.48 15.99 -1.51
N LYS A 278 -6.49 17.27 -1.11
CA LYS A 278 -5.29 17.99 -0.66
C LYS A 278 -4.77 17.50 0.70
N ARG A 279 -5.65 16.92 1.52
CA ARG A 279 -5.33 16.50 2.90
C ARG A 279 -5.49 15.02 3.13
N PHE A 280 -6.51 14.42 2.54
CA PHE A 280 -6.91 13.05 2.81
C PHE A 280 -6.89 12.21 1.52
N PRO A 281 -6.47 10.95 1.57
CA PRO A 281 -6.69 10.01 0.49
C PRO A 281 -8.19 9.91 0.14
N ILE A 282 -8.47 9.67 -1.13
CA ILE A 282 -9.82 9.40 -1.63
C ILE A 282 -9.89 7.94 -2.07
N TRP A 283 -10.95 7.27 -1.71
CA TRP A 283 -11.33 5.96 -2.22
C TRP A 283 -12.53 6.14 -3.15
N LEU A 284 -12.26 6.05 -4.44
CA LEU A 284 -13.22 6.21 -5.51
C LEU A 284 -14.03 4.91 -5.67
N ALA A 285 -15.36 4.99 -5.71
CA ALA A 285 -16.21 3.92 -6.23
C ALA A 285 -16.67 4.29 -7.65
N GLN A 286 -16.31 3.46 -8.60
CA GLN A 286 -16.78 3.56 -9.98
C GLN A 286 -16.63 2.20 -10.66
N TYR A 287 -17.72 1.68 -11.22
CA TYR A 287 -17.79 0.38 -11.90
C TYR A 287 -17.95 0.59 -13.41
N PRO A 288 -16.88 0.90 -14.13
CA PRO A 288 -16.96 1.16 -15.56
C PRO A 288 -17.12 -0.13 -16.34
N GLY A 289 -17.86 -0.05 -17.45
CA GLY A 289 -17.91 -1.10 -18.45
C GLY A 289 -16.67 -1.14 -19.32
N TRP A 290 -16.64 -2.14 -20.22
CA TRP A 290 -15.61 -2.28 -21.25
C TRP A 290 -15.67 -1.10 -22.23
N ASP A 291 -14.52 -0.47 -22.46
CA ASP A 291 -14.34 0.56 -23.48
C ASP A 291 -13.63 -0.02 -24.71
N SER A 292 -14.36 -0.15 -25.81
CA SER A 292 -13.82 -0.69 -27.06
C SER A 292 -12.79 0.23 -27.72
N ALA A 293 -12.79 1.52 -27.44
CA ALA A 293 -11.83 2.47 -28.00
C ALA A 293 -10.45 2.32 -27.39
N THR A 294 -10.38 2.01 -26.10
CA THR A 294 -9.12 1.80 -25.37
C THR A 294 -8.81 0.32 -25.14
N ASN A 295 -9.73 -0.57 -25.51
CA ASN A 295 -9.65 -2.02 -25.28
C ASN A 295 -9.36 -2.37 -23.82
N SER A 296 -10.03 -1.67 -22.89
CA SER A 296 -9.80 -1.80 -21.44
C SER A 296 -11.00 -1.35 -20.62
N VAL A 297 -10.96 -1.63 -19.32
CA VAL A 297 -11.84 -1.05 -18.28
C VAL A 297 -11.05 0.00 -17.53
N HIS A 298 -11.51 1.22 -17.41
CA HIS A 298 -10.81 2.30 -16.71
C HIS A 298 -11.75 3.26 -16.00
N ALA A 299 -11.28 3.85 -14.90
CA ALA A 299 -12.02 4.90 -14.23
C ALA A 299 -12.05 6.17 -15.10
N SER A 300 -13.22 6.79 -15.22
CA SER A 300 -13.40 8.07 -15.92
C SER A 300 -13.51 9.26 -14.96
N TYR A 301 -13.17 9.09 -13.69
CA TYR A 301 -13.08 10.17 -12.72
C TYR A 301 -11.72 10.87 -12.87
N GLU A 302 -11.74 12.17 -13.14
CA GLU A 302 -10.53 12.97 -13.42
C GLU A 302 -9.84 13.51 -12.15
N GLY A 303 -10.47 13.35 -10.98
CA GLY A 303 -9.92 13.82 -9.71
C GLY A 303 -8.83 12.90 -9.14
N LYS A 304 -8.21 13.34 -8.04
CA LYS A 304 -7.21 12.53 -7.34
C LYS A 304 -7.88 11.48 -6.47
N TYR A 305 -7.36 10.25 -6.53
CA TYR A 305 -7.75 9.15 -5.65
C TYR A 305 -6.53 8.28 -5.32
N SER A 306 -6.64 7.45 -4.30
CA SER A 306 -5.58 6.54 -3.85
C SER A 306 -6.03 5.08 -3.79
N TYR A 307 -7.35 4.87 -3.81
CA TYR A 307 -8.00 3.57 -3.90
C TYR A 307 -9.12 3.66 -4.94
N TRP A 308 -9.39 2.55 -5.61
CA TRP A 308 -10.47 2.44 -6.59
C TRP A 308 -11.22 1.14 -6.37
N GLN A 309 -12.48 1.23 -5.95
CA GLN A 309 -13.44 0.13 -5.95
C GLN A 309 -13.97 0.00 -7.37
N TYR A 310 -13.54 -1.06 -8.07
CA TYR A 310 -13.73 -1.16 -9.51
C TYR A 310 -14.86 -2.11 -9.92
N THR A 311 -15.34 -2.94 -9.00
CA THR A 311 -16.52 -3.79 -9.19
C THR A 311 -17.12 -4.18 -7.84
N SER A 312 -18.43 -4.43 -7.85
CA SER A 312 -19.18 -4.99 -6.72
C SER A 312 -19.61 -6.44 -6.93
N SER A 313 -19.11 -7.08 -8.00
CA SER A 313 -19.47 -8.44 -8.39
C SER A 313 -18.25 -9.35 -8.54
N GLY A 314 -17.21 -9.10 -7.75
CA GLY A 314 -16.02 -9.92 -7.71
C GLY A 314 -16.26 -11.29 -7.11
N SER A 315 -15.44 -12.27 -7.51
CA SER A 315 -15.39 -13.59 -6.90
C SER A 315 -14.01 -13.84 -6.33
N VAL A 316 -13.96 -14.22 -5.06
CA VAL A 316 -12.72 -14.48 -4.33
C VAL A 316 -12.82 -15.81 -3.61
N ALA A 317 -11.81 -16.67 -3.77
CA ALA A 317 -11.78 -17.95 -3.08
C ALA A 317 -11.85 -17.74 -1.55
N GLY A 318 -12.79 -18.42 -0.89
CA GLY A 318 -13.01 -18.29 0.56
C GLY A 318 -14.11 -17.32 0.96
N ILE A 319 -14.75 -16.62 0.01
CA ILE A 319 -15.94 -15.80 0.21
C ILE A 319 -17.08 -16.40 -0.61
N SER A 320 -18.26 -16.51 -0.01
CA SER A 320 -19.46 -16.97 -0.71
C SER A 320 -20.20 -15.78 -1.31
N GLY A 321 -20.50 -15.85 -2.61
CA GLY A 321 -21.18 -14.78 -3.34
C GLY A 321 -20.21 -13.68 -3.82
N ASN A 322 -20.81 -12.56 -4.23
CA ASN A 322 -20.07 -11.41 -4.77
C ASN A 322 -19.38 -10.62 -3.65
N VAL A 323 -18.24 -10.04 -3.99
CA VAL A 323 -17.45 -9.18 -3.11
C VAL A 323 -16.94 -7.96 -3.86
N ASP A 324 -16.85 -6.84 -3.16
CA ASP A 324 -16.33 -5.59 -3.69
C ASP A 324 -14.80 -5.66 -3.82
N MET A 325 -14.32 -5.38 -5.04
CA MET A 325 -12.90 -5.48 -5.38
C MET A 325 -12.26 -4.11 -5.52
N ASN A 326 -11.03 -4.01 -5.06
CA ASN A 326 -10.35 -2.75 -4.94
C ASN A 326 -8.92 -2.79 -5.47
N PHE A 327 -8.51 -1.70 -6.12
CA PHE A 327 -7.10 -1.36 -6.31
C PHE A 327 -6.67 -0.33 -5.27
N ARG A 328 -5.48 -0.53 -4.70
CA ARG A 328 -4.76 0.45 -3.91
C ARG A 328 -3.51 0.87 -4.67
N TYR A 329 -3.30 2.18 -4.82
CA TYR A 329 -2.17 2.77 -5.52
C TYR A 329 -1.12 3.24 -4.53
N ILE A 330 0.10 2.69 -4.62
CA ILE A 330 1.20 3.00 -3.72
C ILE A 330 2.35 3.57 -4.52
N LYS A 331 2.65 4.85 -4.30
CA LYS A 331 3.84 5.45 -4.91
C LYS A 331 5.08 4.76 -4.35
N LYS A 332 5.92 4.19 -5.25
CA LYS A 332 7.21 3.65 -4.82
C LYS A 332 8.05 4.74 -4.18
N PRO A 333 8.69 4.49 -3.02
CA PRO A 333 9.64 5.43 -2.48
C PRO A 333 10.73 5.72 -3.49
N GLU A 334 11.19 6.97 -3.58
CA GLU A 334 12.38 7.28 -4.36
C GLU A 334 13.57 6.50 -3.83
N ALA A 335 14.54 6.23 -4.71
CA ALA A 335 15.80 5.64 -4.31
C ALA A 335 16.51 6.55 -3.30
N VAL A 336 17.10 5.95 -2.28
CA VAL A 336 17.92 6.66 -1.30
C VAL A 336 19.15 7.23 -2.01
N LYS A 337 19.38 8.54 -1.88
CA LYS A 337 20.50 9.23 -2.49
C LYS A 337 21.59 9.55 -1.46
N ASN A 338 22.83 9.68 -1.94
CA ASN A 338 23.99 10.13 -1.16
C ASN A 338 24.26 9.26 0.08
N LEU A 339 24.09 7.93 -0.06
CA LEU A 339 24.59 7.02 0.96
C LEU A 339 26.12 7.12 1.03
N HIS A 340 26.66 7.33 2.22
CA HIS A 340 28.10 7.42 2.47
C HIS A 340 28.46 6.92 3.87
N ILE A 341 29.72 6.50 4.03
CA ILE A 341 30.29 6.14 5.32
C ILE A 341 30.72 7.43 6.03
N THR A 342 30.25 7.63 7.26
CA THR A 342 30.65 8.79 8.08
C THR A 342 31.82 8.47 8.99
N SER A 343 31.89 7.25 9.50
CA SER A 343 33.01 6.78 10.31
C SER A 343 33.10 5.25 10.30
N THR A 344 34.29 4.74 10.55
CA THR A 344 34.57 3.32 10.82
C THR A 344 35.45 3.21 12.08
N SER A 345 35.34 2.07 12.76
CA SER A 345 36.26 1.66 13.82
C SER A 345 36.53 0.15 13.68
N MET A 346 37.26 -0.45 14.63
CA MET A 346 37.59 -1.86 14.57
C MET A 346 36.38 -2.79 14.40
N GLN A 347 35.23 -2.44 14.96
CA GLN A 347 34.03 -3.30 14.96
C GLN A 347 32.74 -2.54 14.60
N LYS A 348 32.83 -1.36 14.00
CA LYS A 348 31.65 -0.53 13.67
C LYS A 348 31.83 0.19 12.33
N ALA A 349 30.69 0.34 11.62
CA ALA A 349 30.58 1.19 10.45
C ALA A 349 29.35 2.10 10.59
N SER A 350 29.53 3.41 10.50
CA SER A 350 28.44 4.38 10.55
C SER A 350 28.12 4.92 9.17
N LEU A 351 26.85 4.88 8.82
CA LEU A 351 26.29 5.26 7.54
C LEU A 351 25.40 6.47 7.68
N LYS A 352 25.31 7.29 6.64
CA LYS A 352 24.36 8.39 6.53
C LYS A 352 23.91 8.55 5.08
N TRP A 353 22.68 9.05 4.90
CA TRP A 353 22.06 9.25 3.58
C TRP A 353 21.14 10.45 3.57
N ASN A 354 20.63 10.83 2.39
CA ASN A 354 19.64 11.90 2.28
C ASN A 354 18.25 11.42 2.66
N LYS A 355 17.46 12.31 3.29
CA LYS A 355 16.06 12.06 3.60
C LYS A 355 15.25 11.81 2.32
N VAL A 356 14.41 10.78 2.33
CA VAL A 356 13.32 10.55 1.37
C VAL A 356 12.01 10.98 2.03
N PRO A 357 11.22 11.87 1.42
CA PRO A 357 9.97 12.34 2.02
C PRO A 357 8.92 11.21 2.15
N TYR A 358 8.07 11.33 3.15
CA TYR A 358 6.88 10.51 3.34
C TYR A 358 7.10 8.99 3.48
N VAL A 359 8.33 8.53 3.73
CA VAL A 359 8.60 7.12 3.96
C VAL A 359 8.39 6.75 5.44
N TYR A 360 8.05 5.49 5.69
CA TYR A 360 7.97 4.95 7.05
C TYR A 360 9.35 4.82 7.69
N GLY A 361 10.38 4.50 6.87
CA GLY A 361 11.74 4.34 7.35
C GLY A 361 12.69 3.82 6.29
N TYR A 362 13.81 3.26 6.74
CA TYR A 362 14.87 2.73 5.88
C TYR A 362 15.31 1.35 6.34
N LYS A 363 15.51 0.45 5.38
CA LYS A 363 16.11 -0.87 5.58
C LYS A 363 17.54 -0.84 5.14
N ILE A 364 18.46 -1.27 5.98
CA ILE A 364 19.90 -1.30 5.73
C ILE A 364 20.28 -2.76 5.43
N TYR A 365 21.00 -2.94 4.33
CA TYR A 365 21.46 -4.23 3.87
C TYR A 365 22.99 -4.25 3.79
N ARG A 366 23.57 -5.36 4.24
CA ARG A 366 25.01 -5.64 4.19
C ARG A 366 25.26 -6.87 3.31
N LEU A 367 26.27 -6.82 2.44
CA LEU A 367 26.69 -7.94 1.61
C LEU A 367 27.23 -9.07 2.48
N ASP A 368 26.62 -10.23 2.39
CA ASP A 368 27.17 -11.49 2.88
C ASP A 368 28.09 -12.07 1.82
N LYS A 369 29.38 -12.11 2.11
CA LYS A 369 30.41 -12.59 1.17
C LYS A 369 30.28 -14.08 0.86
N SER A 370 29.78 -14.88 1.80
CA SER A 370 29.65 -16.32 1.63
C SER A 370 28.57 -16.71 0.61
N THR A 371 27.49 -15.93 0.55
CA THR A 371 26.37 -16.15 -0.36
C THR A 371 26.33 -15.16 -1.54
N ASN A 372 27.20 -14.14 -1.51
CA ASN A 372 27.22 -13.00 -2.43
C ASN A 372 25.84 -12.30 -2.54
N THR A 373 25.07 -12.28 -1.46
CA THR A 373 23.75 -11.65 -1.38
C THR A 373 23.69 -10.59 -0.29
N TYR A 374 22.83 -9.58 -0.46
CA TYR A 374 22.65 -8.55 0.56
C TYR A 374 21.63 -9.01 1.61
N LYS A 375 22.07 -9.13 2.85
CA LYS A 375 21.24 -9.48 4.01
C LYS A 375 20.82 -8.24 4.77
N HIS A 376 19.57 -8.20 5.23
CA HIS A 376 19.03 -7.16 6.08
C HIS A 376 19.77 -7.15 7.44
N VAL A 377 20.33 -6.01 7.84
CA VAL A 377 21.10 -5.86 9.09
C VAL A 377 20.52 -4.80 10.04
N GLY A 378 19.54 -4.01 9.58
CA GLY A 378 18.89 -3.04 10.44
C GLY A 378 17.81 -2.24 9.75
N THR A 379 16.95 -1.64 10.57
CA THR A 379 15.87 -0.75 10.14
C THR A 379 15.89 0.53 10.97
N THR A 380 15.67 1.68 10.34
CA THR A 380 15.36 2.93 11.04
C THR A 380 13.93 3.33 10.74
N VAL A 381 13.18 3.76 11.76
CA VAL A 381 11.79 4.20 11.64
C VAL A 381 11.74 5.72 11.63
N GLY A 382 10.90 6.29 10.76
CA GLY A 382 10.76 7.72 10.54
C GLY A 382 11.65 8.27 9.41
N ALA A 383 11.04 9.08 8.54
CA ALA A 383 11.71 9.66 7.36
C ALA A 383 12.95 10.52 7.70
N SER A 384 13.03 11.07 8.91
CA SER A 384 14.15 11.90 9.37
C SER A 384 15.33 11.10 9.95
N ASN A 385 15.15 9.81 10.21
CA ASN A 385 16.19 8.93 10.77
C ASN A 385 17.10 8.39 9.67
N THR A 386 18.00 9.23 9.19
CA THR A 386 18.84 9.01 8.00
C THR A 386 20.27 8.56 8.33
N SER A 387 20.47 7.88 9.44
CA SER A 387 21.75 7.32 9.83
C SER A 387 21.60 5.97 10.52
N PHE A 388 22.63 5.14 10.40
CA PHE A 388 22.68 3.82 11.04
C PHE A 388 24.12 3.49 11.39
N THR A 389 24.32 2.82 12.52
CA THR A 389 25.63 2.28 12.91
C THR A 389 25.54 0.77 13.02
N ASP A 390 26.22 0.06 12.13
CA ASP A 390 26.41 -1.38 12.21
C ASP A 390 27.51 -1.68 13.24
N LYS A 391 27.27 -2.62 14.14
CA LYS A 391 28.14 -2.97 15.29
C LYS A 391 28.45 -4.45 15.30
N GLY A 392 29.47 -4.86 16.05
CA GLY A 392 29.88 -6.27 16.16
C GLY A 392 30.46 -6.83 14.86
N LEU A 393 31.08 -5.95 14.07
CA LEU A 393 31.75 -6.33 12.83
C LEU A 393 33.09 -6.99 13.14
N GLU A 394 33.53 -7.87 12.25
CA GLU A 394 34.88 -8.42 12.31
C GLU A 394 35.91 -7.34 11.99
N VAL A 395 37.05 -7.38 12.69
CA VAL A 395 38.15 -6.49 12.43
C VAL A 395 38.80 -6.77 11.05
N GLU A 396 39.46 -5.79 10.47
CA GLU A 396 40.23 -5.92 9.22
C GLU A 396 39.41 -6.46 8.05
N THR A 397 38.07 -6.16 8.05
CA THR A 397 37.16 -6.69 7.07
C THR A 397 36.51 -5.57 6.27
N LEU A 398 36.42 -5.77 4.95
CA LEU A 398 35.68 -4.87 4.05
C LEU A 398 34.21 -5.27 3.98
N TYR A 399 33.33 -4.36 4.31
CA TYR A 399 31.87 -4.50 4.24
C TYR A 399 31.29 -3.61 3.14
N SER A 400 30.22 -4.08 2.51
CA SER A 400 29.47 -3.33 1.50
C SER A 400 28.04 -3.17 1.94
N TYR A 401 27.49 -1.97 1.80
CA TYR A 401 26.14 -1.61 2.25
C TYR A 401 25.32 -0.98 1.14
N LYS A 402 24.03 -1.21 1.18
CA LYS A 402 23.00 -0.46 0.47
C LYS A 402 21.81 -0.19 1.39
N VAL A 403 21.05 0.84 1.09
CA VAL A 403 19.88 1.27 1.87
C VAL A 403 18.69 1.43 0.94
N LEU A 404 17.51 0.99 1.41
CA LEU A 404 16.24 1.17 0.72
C LEU A 404 15.28 1.93 1.64
N ALA A 405 14.60 2.92 1.10
CA ALA A 405 13.46 3.53 1.77
C ALA A 405 12.22 2.65 1.62
N PHE A 406 11.30 2.65 2.60
CA PHE A 406 10.09 1.85 2.52
C PHE A 406 8.88 2.56 3.12
N TYR A 407 7.68 2.20 2.60
CA TYR A 407 6.38 2.49 3.20
C TYR A 407 5.84 1.27 3.94
N GLY A 408 4.91 1.48 4.88
CA GLY A 408 4.22 0.42 5.59
C GLY A 408 5.00 -0.13 6.77
N THR A 409 4.38 -1.00 7.53
CA THR A 409 4.95 -1.65 8.71
C THR A 409 5.68 -2.94 8.35
N ASN A 410 6.39 -3.54 9.31
CA ASN A 410 7.36 -4.63 9.13
C ASN A 410 6.94 -5.85 8.27
N SER A 411 5.66 -6.12 8.10
CA SER A 411 5.18 -7.31 7.38
C SER A 411 4.73 -7.06 5.93
N GLY A 412 4.58 -5.80 5.52
CA GLY A 412 4.08 -5.45 4.18
C GLY A 412 4.80 -4.22 3.61
N ALA A 413 6.10 -4.12 3.82
CA ALA A 413 6.85 -2.94 3.41
C ALA A 413 7.09 -2.89 1.90
N TYR A 414 6.61 -1.85 1.26
CA TYR A 414 6.93 -1.53 -0.14
C TYR A 414 8.27 -0.82 -0.19
N ASN A 415 9.25 -1.46 -0.79
CA ASN A 415 10.61 -0.95 -0.87
C ASN A 415 10.78 -0.02 -2.08
N GLY A 416 11.48 1.08 -1.90
CA GLY A 416 11.94 1.94 -2.98
C GLY A 416 13.12 1.36 -3.77
N GLY A 417 13.63 2.16 -4.70
CA GLY A 417 14.86 1.82 -5.41
C GLY A 417 16.06 1.72 -4.48
N GLU A 418 17.05 0.95 -4.89
CA GLU A 418 18.30 0.79 -4.15
C GLU A 418 19.13 2.07 -4.16
N SER A 419 19.82 2.36 -3.06
CA SER A 419 20.84 3.41 -3.02
C SER A 419 22.08 3.04 -3.84
N ASN A 420 23.02 3.99 -3.98
CA ASN A 420 24.39 3.63 -4.31
C ASN A 420 24.95 2.66 -3.24
N ILE A 421 25.91 1.82 -3.66
CA ILE A 421 26.65 0.93 -2.75
C ILE A 421 27.83 1.71 -2.16
N VAL A 422 28.06 1.54 -0.86
CA VAL A 422 29.23 2.08 -0.16
C VAL A 422 30.03 0.97 0.51
N HIS A 423 31.32 1.21 0.69
CA HIS A 423 32.25 0.24 1.28
C HIS A 423 32.89 0.83 2.54
N ALA A 424 32.97 0.00 3.60
CA ALA A 424 33.55 0.34 4.89
C ALA A 424 34.59 -0.71 5.28
N ALA A 425 35.79 -0.29 5.63
CA ALA A 425 36.79 -1.17 6.23
C ALA A 425 36.82 -0.96 7.74
N THR A 426 36.75 -2.04 8.51
CA THR A 426 36.75 -2.02 9.97
C THR A 426 38.14 -1.94 10.55
N GLN A 427 38.85 -0.88 10.25
CA GLN A 427 40.17 -0.61 10.79
C GLN A 427 40.30 0.87 11.14
N GLU A 428 41.06 1.18 12.18
CA GLU A 428 41.53 2.53 12.46
C GLU A 428 42.98 2.67 11.95
N LYS A 429 43.13 2.94 10.66
CA LYS A 429 44.42 3.22 10.05
C LYS A 429 44.48 4.72 9.72
N ASN A 430 44.96 5.51 10.65
CA ASN A 430 45.24 6.92 10.44
C ASN A 430 46.67 7.10 10.00
N ILE A 431 46.93 7.99 9.03
CA ILE A 431 48.28 8.39 8.68
C ILE A 431 48.68 9.53 9.63
N ASP A 432 49.52 9.21 10.59
CA ASP A 432 49.85 10.15 11.68
C ASP A 432 50.90 11.17 11.30
N LYS A 433 51.82 10.81 10.43
CA LYS A 433 52.92 11.69 10.00
C LYS A 433 52.97 11.77 8.50
N VAL A 434 52.68 12.96 7.97
CA VAL A 434 52.93 13.31 6.57
C VAL A 434 53.91 14.47 6.56
N SER A 435 54.96 14.35 5.77
CA SER A 435 56.04 15.37 5.65
C SER A 435 56.38 15.67 4.20
N ILE A 436 57.04 16.78 3.95
CA ILE A 436 57.67 17.10 2.66
C ILE A 436 59.13 16.66 2.72
N ALA A 437 59.43 15.48 2.15
CA ALA A 437 60.74 14.87 2.16
C ALA A 437 61.75 15.58 1.21
N LYS A 438 61.28 16.03 0.03
CA LYS A 438 62.10 16.74 -0.93
C LYS A 438 61.38 17.94 -1.55
N ARG A 439 62.09 18.99 -1.83
CA ARG A 439 61.58 20.22 -2.46
C ARG A 439 62.52 20.58 -3.66
N ALA A 440 61.89 20.68 -4.82
CA ALA A 440 62.55 21.16 -6.03
C ALA A 440 61.86 22.43 -6.55
N LYS A 441 62.33 22.97 -7.66
CA LYS A 441 61.76 24.15 -8.31
C LYS A 441 60.36 23.92 -8.78
N ASP A 442 60.06 22.71 -9.24
CA ASP A 442 58.81 22.34 -9.90
C ASP A 442 58.18 21.05 -9.34
N SER A 443 58.67 20.57 -8.20
CA SER A 443 58.14 19.36 -7.58
C SER A 443 58.28 19.34 -6.06
N LEU A 444 57.40 18.56 -5.42
CA LEU A 444 57.37 18.27 -3.97
C LEU A 444 57.22 16.77 -3.77
N THR A 445 58.12 16.17 -2.97
CA THR A 445 58.00 14.77 -2.57
C THR A 445 57.38 14.71 -1.17
N LEU A 446 56.21 14.09 -1.06
CA LEU A 446 55.57 13.75 0.19
C LEU A 446 56.07 12.40 0.68
N GLU A 447 56.19 12.26 1.99
CA GLU A 447 56.46 11.00 2.68
C GLU A 447 55.56 10.88 3.89
N TRP A 448 55.13 9.66 4.21
CA TRP A 448 54.24 9.36 5.35
C TRP A 448 54.64 8.06 6.02
N THR A 449 54.11 7.84 7.24
CA THR A 449 54.28 6.56 7.94
C THR A 449 53.53 5.46 7.20
N PRO A 450 54.21 4.41 6.70
CA PRO A 450 53.54 3.31 6.02
C PRO A 450 52.59 2.57 6.97
N GLN A 451 51.47 2.10 6.45
CA GLN A 451 50.47 1.30 7.17
C GLN A 451 50.54 -0.15 6.72
N THR A 452 50.35 -1.09 7.64
CA THR A 452 50.18 -2.51 7.28
C THR A 452 48.80 -2.76 6.76
N GLU A 453 48.60 -3.81 5.95
CA GLU A 453 47.28 -4.31 5.53
C GLU A 453 46.37 -3.28 4.81
N VAL A 454 46.95 -2.34 4.11
CA VAL A 454 46.29 -1.43 3.21
C VAL A 454 46.63 -1.74 1.77
N SER A 455 45.72 -1.46 0.84
CA SER A 455 46.02 -1.64 -0.60
C SER A 455 46.86 -0.50 -1.19
N GLY A 456 46.91 0.62 -0.50
CA GLY A 456 47.68 1.79 -0.91
C GLY A 456 47.19 3.10 -0.28
N TYR A 457 47.59 4.20 -0.92
CA TYR A 457 47.38 5.56 -0.43
C TYR A 457 46.75 6.45 -1.48
N HIS A 458 45.82 7.32 -1.05
CA HIS A 458 45.16 8.32 -1.86
C HIS A 458 45.64 9.71 -1.44
N ILE A 459 46.21 10.44 -2.38
CA ILE A 459 46.79 11.77 -2.18
C ILE A 459 45.88 12.79 -2.86
N VAL A 460 45.54 13.85 -2.13
CA VAL A 460 44.78 14.98 -2.63
C VAL A 460 45.53 16.29 -2.39
N ARG A 461 45.38 17.21 -3.35
CA ARG A 461 45.93 18.57 -3.27
C ARG A 461 44.81 19.60 -3.28
N PHE A 462 44.91 20.61 -2.43
CA PHE A 462 43.95 21.71 -2.36
C PHE A 462 44.05 22.56 -3.63
N ASN A 463 42.89 22.89 -4.19
CA ASN A 463 42.76 23.80 -5.32
C ASN A 463 42.14 25.11 -4.82
N PRO A 464 42.92 26.20 -4.71
CA PRO A 464 42.44 27.48 -4.18
C PRO A 464 41.33 28.11 -5.06
N ALA A 465 41.34 27.87 -6.38
CA ALA A 465 40.34 28.42 -7.28
C ALA A 465 38.92 27.83 -7.06
N THR A 466 38.83 26.60 -6.52
CA THR A 466 37.57 25.92 -6.28
C THR A 466 37.24 25.74 -4.79
N GLY A 467 38.17 26.03 -3.89
CA GLY A 467 38.08 25.78 -2.47
C GLY A 467 38.00 24.29 -2.09
N LYS A 468 38.38 23.38 -3.00
CA LYS A 468 38.22 21.92 -2.83
C LYS A 468 39.55 21.18 -3.02
N TYR A 469 39.63 20.00 -2.40
CA TYR A 469 40.73 19.07 -2.65
C TYR A 469 40.47 18.26 -3.93
N LYS A 470 41.51 18.15 -4.78
CA LYS A 470 41.50 17.33 -6.00
C LYS A 470 42.45 16.15 -5.82
N THR A 471 42.06 14.97 -6.28
CA THR A 471 42.94 13.80 -6.35
C THR A 471 44.14 14.07 -7.26
N VAL A 472 45.35 13.80 -6.76
CA VAL A 472 46.59 13.89 -7.54
C VAL A 472 47.25 12.52 -7.76
N ALA A 473 47.03 11.56 -6.83
CA ALA A 473 47.56 10.21 -7.02
C ALA A 473 46.86 9.14 -6.21
N TYR A 474 46.96 7.90 -6.69
CA TYR A 474 46.81 6.67 -5.95
C TYR A 474 48.14 5.93 -5.97
N VAL A 475 48.78 5.78 -4.82
CA VAL A 475 50.02 5.02 -4.64
C VAL A 475 49.62 3.61 -4.18
N LYS A 476 49.84 2.59 -5.04
CA LYS A 476 49.51 1.19 -4.71
C LYS A 476 50.62 0.57 -3.82
N GLY A 477 50.19 -0.32 -2.92
CA GLY A 477 51.06 -1.08 -2.03
C GLY A 477 51.27 -0.43 -0.67
N ALA A 478 51.11 -1.22 0.39
CA ALA A 478 51.21 -0.78 1.78
C ALA A 478 52.58 -0.16 2.15
N LYS A 479 53.63 -0.65 1.54
CA LYS A 479 55.03 -0.20 1.80
C LYS A 479 55.42 1.04 1.03
N ASN A 480 54.67 1.45 0.01
CA ASN A 480 54.98 2.58 -0.85
C ASN A 480 54.45 3.87 -0.21
N ASN A 481 55.28 4.49 0.59
CA ASN A 481 54.93 5.61 1.47
C ASN A 481 55.43 6.98 0.97
N THR A 482 55.76 7.11 -0.32
CA THR A 482 56.19 8.37 -0.91
C THR A 482 55.45 8.68 -2.21
N TYR A 483 55.31 9.97 -2.50
CA TYR A 483 54.73 10.45 -3.75
C TYR A 483 55.39 11.77 -4.15
N THR A 484 55.80 11.89 -5.40
CA THR A 484 56.33 13.14 -5.95
C THR A 484 55.31 13.80 -6.87
N ASP A 485 54.80 14.94 -6.44
CA ASP A 485 53.95 15.81 -7.27
C ASP A 485 54.87 16.71 -8.13
N THR A 486 54.65 16.71 -9.43
CA THR A 486 55.50 17.38 -10.42
C THR A 486 54.70 18.44 -11.20
N LYS A 487 55.42 19.23 -12.03
CA LYS A 487 54.83 20.31 -12.83
C LYS A 487 54.17 21.39 -11.96
N LEU A 488 54.76 21.67 -10.83
CA LEU A 488 54.34 22.69 -9.91
C LEU A 488 54.96 24.03 -10.25
N ALA A 489 54.27 25.14 -9.94
CA ALA A 489 54.84 26.47 -10.09
C ALA A 489 55.94 26.70 -9.05
N SER A 490 57.01 27.35 -9.47
CA SER A 490 58.15 27.71 -8.62
C SER A 490 57.77 28.71 -7.53
N GLY A 491 58.37 28.57 -6.34
CA GLY A 491 58.13 29.48 -5.22
C GLY A 491 56.70 29.45 -4.67
N THR A 492 55.93 28.40 -4.95
CA THR A 492 54.49 28.32 -4.65
C THR A 492 54.22 27.32 -3.53
N THR A 493 53.28 27.67 -2.64
CA THR A 493 52.82 26.80 -1.56
C THR A 493 51.67 25.91 -2.04
N TYR A 494 51.76 24.63 -1.76
CA TYR A 494 50.74 23.62 -2.04
C TYR A 494 50.36 22.89 -0.76
N THR A 495 49.05 22.64 -0.59
CA THR A 495 48.48 21.95 0.59
C THR A 495 48.01 20.57 0.19
N TYR A 496 48.41 19.56 0.94
CA TYR A 496 48.09 18.15 0.67
C TYR A 496 47.47 17.49 1.87
N LYS A 497 46.70 16.41 1.58
CA LYS A 497 46.24 15.39 2.55
C LYS A 497 46.48 14.02 1.97
N VAL A 498 46.80 13.06 2.83
CA VAL A 498 46.98 11.65 2.48
C VAL A 498 46.05 10.79 3.32
N ARG A 499 45.51 9.76 2.72
CA ARG A 499 44.79 8.70 3.44
C ARG A 499 45.11 7.34 2.86
N ALA A 500 45.04 6.30 3.68
CA ALA A 500 45.13 4.94 3.20
C ALA A 500 43.79 4.49 2.57
N TYR A 501 43.84 3.47 1.73
CA TYR A 501 42.64 2.78 1.24
C TYR A 501 42.84 1.27 1.25
N PHE A 502 41.72 0.57 1.37
CA PHE A 502 41.61 -0.86 1.18
C PHE A 502 40.82 -1.14 -0.11
N GLU A 503 41.26 -2.11 -0.91
CA GLU A 503 40.65 -2.47 -2.18
C GLU A 503 40.57 -3.99 -2.32
N GLU A 504 39.39 -4.50 -2.68
CA GLU A 504 39.14 -5.91 -2.93
C GLU A 504 38.27 -6.04 -4.20
N GLY A 505 38.89 -6.48 -5.28
CA GLY A 505 38.25 -6.47 -6.60
C GLY A 505 37.88 -5.05 -7.04
N SER A 506 36.59 -4.80 -7.34
CA SER A 506 36.06 -3.48 -7.69
C SER A 506 35.67 -2.63 -6.49
N ARG A 507 35.74 -3.17 -5.26
CA ARG A 507 35.33 -2.51 -4.03
C ARG A 507 36.47 -1.79 -3.38
N ARG A 508 36.33 -0.48 -3.08
CA ARG A 508 37.33 0.33 -2.41
C ARG A 508 36.75 1.08 -1.22
N ALA A 509 37.37 0.98 -0.06
CA ALA A 509 37.07 1.77 1.13
C ALA A 509 38.25 2.68 1.49
N PHE A 510 37.93 3.89 1.95
CA PHE A 510 38.95 4.88 2.32
C PHE A 510 38.95 5.11 3.83
N PHE A 511 40.13 5.24 4.39
CA PHE A 511 40.33 5.67 5.77
C PHE A 511 40.26 7.18 5.90
N LYS A 512 40.42 7.68 7.12
CA LYS A 512 40.41 9.11 7.40
C LYS A 512 41.64 9.79 6.78
N TYR A 513 41.48 11.01 6.30
CA TYR A 513 42.58 11.82 5.86
C TYR A 513 43.49 12.22 7.02
N SER A 514 44.82 12.32 6.76
CA SER A 514 45.77 13.01 7.61
C SER A 514 45.39 14.48 7.84
N SER A 515 46.00 15.10 8.81
CA SER A 515 46.09 16.56 8.87
C SER A 515 46.64 17.13 7.57
N SER A 516 46.32 18.37 7.24
CA SER A 516 46.88 19.06 6.06
C SER A 516 48.36 19.34 6.25
N ILE A 517 49.15 19.14 5.19
CA ILE A 517 50.57 19.52 5.15
C ILE A 517 50.80 20.52 4.03
N ASN A 518 51.56 21.57 4.32
CA ASN A 518 51.99 22.58 3.35
C ASN A 518 53.42 22.35 2.90
N GLY A 519 53.64 22.41 1.59
CA GLY A 519 54.94 22.34 1.00
C GLY A 519 55.19 23.51 0.02
N ASN A 520 56.33 24.15 0.13
CA ASN A 520 56.76 25.21 -0.81
C ASN A 520 57.78 24.66 -1.79
N THR A 521 57.55 24.86 -3.09
CA THR A 521 58.58 24.65 -4.11
C THR A 521 59.71 25.66 -3.96
N ARG A 522 60.94 25.29 -4.37
CA ARG A 522 62.03 26.21 -4.32
C ARG A 522 61.85 27.38 -5.30
N PRO A 523 62.24 28.61 -4.96
CA PRO A 523 62.27 29.72 -5.93
C PRO A 523 63.18 29.40 -7.12
N GLY A 524 62.82 29.85 -8.31
CA GLY A 524 63.69 29.85 -9.44
C GLY A 524 64.90 30.72 -9.13
N GLN A 525 66.12 30.29 -9.51
CA GLN A 525 67.27 31.19 -9.46
C GLN A 525 66.98 32.38 -10.38
N LEU A 526 67.09 33.58 -9.85
CA LEU A 526 67.12 34.77 -10.69
C LEU A 526 68.37 34.64 -11.63
N PRO A 527 68.25 35.03 -12.90
CA PRO A 527 69.43 35.09 -13.75
C PRO A 527 70.45 36.00 -13.07
N ARG A 528 71.68 35.47 -12.85
CA ARG A 528 72.78 36.31 -12.46
C ARG A 528 73.11 37.19 -13.70
N PHE A 529 72.73 38.46 -13.64
CA PHE A 529 73.23 39.43 -14.56
C PHE A 529 74.76 39.60 -14.24
N LEU A 530 75.62 39.17 -15.13
CA LEU A 530 77.05 39.46 -15.15
C LEU A 530 77.24 40.87 -15.70
#